data_6fc57edeb47c068a3c5c9d89547c91b2
#
_entry.id   6fc57edeb47c068a3c5c9d89547c91b2
#
_cell.length_a   1.000
_cell.length_b   1.000
_cell.length_c   1.000
_cell.angle_alpha   90.00
_cell.angle_beta   90.00
_cell.angle_gamma   90.00
#
_symmetry.space_group_name_H-M   'P 1'
#
loop_
_entity.id
_entity.type
_entity.pdbx_description
1 polymer ?
#
loop_
_entity_poly.entity_id
_entity_poly.type
_entity_poly.pdbx_seq_one_letter_code
_entity_poly.pdbx_strand_id
1 'polypeptide(L)'
;MKHIYCGNPGETFFSTSDIGWVVGHSYIIYGPLINGMATIMYEGTPLRPDAGIWWKICQDQEVTVMFSAPTAIRVLKKQDPAFLKKYDLSKLRALYCAGEPMDETSHKWMMDELGIQVIDHYWQTETGWAMLSLMPGVEKQEVQLGSPGFPVYGYDVRLFRDDGSECGPNEKGIVGVVPPLPPGCLSTVWGDDKRFVSTYFTLFQEPLVYSSFDWGIKDDAGYYKILGRTDDVINVAGHRLGTREIEEAVQAHPAIAEVAVVGVADQLKGQMPMAFAVVKDPASVDTPEKVAALEKAVMKLVDGSLGAIARPARVHFISGLPKTRSGKMLRRSIQALAEGRDPGDLTTIEDPSTLEQIKTALAAK
;
A
#
# COMPACT_ATOMS: atom_id res chain seq x y z
N MET A 1 14.56 -14.41 4.68
CA MET A 1 15.00 -14.86 3.34
C MET A 1 14.63 -16.31 3.06
N LYS A 2 15.02 -17.28 3.89
CA LYS A 2 14.86 -18.72 3.61
C LYS A 2 13.39 -19.18 3.55
N HIS A 3 12.56 -18.81 4.51
CA HIS A 3 11.20 -19.38 4.66
C HIS A 3 10.14 -18.65 3.83
N ILE A 4 10.24 -17.34 3.69
CA ILE A 4 9.30 -16.51 2.93
C ILE A 4 9.73 -16.45 1.47
N TYR A 5 10.94 -15.96 1.20
CA TYR A 5 11.42 -15.72 -0.17
C TYR A 5 12.08 -16.96 -0.83
N CYS A 6 12.25 -18.06 -0.10
CA CYS A 6 12.91 -19.28 -0.58
C CYS A 6 14.31 -19.01 -1.16
N GLY A 7 15.00 -17.99 -0.65
CA GLY A 7 16.33 -17.62 -1.12
C GLY A 7 17.39 -18.61 -0.67
N ASN A 8 18.30 -18.96 -1.56
CA ASN A 8 19.41 -19.86 -1.30
C ASN A 8 20.76 -19.12 -1.45
N PRO A 9 21.83 -19.55 -0.76
CA PRO A 9 23.16 -19.04 -0.98
C PRO A 9 23.57 -19.13 -2.45
N GLY A 10 24.18 -18.08 -2.97
CA GLY A 10 24.62 -17.98 -4.37
C GLY A 10 23.56 -17.48 -5.35
N GLU A 11 22.29 -17.35 -4.94
CA GLU A 11 21.23 -16.76 -5.77
C GLU A 11 21.26 -15.24 -5.72
N THR A 12 20.58 -14.59 -6.67
CA THR A 12 20.48 -13.12 -6.74
C THR A 12 19.07 -12.66 -6.33
N PHE A 13 19.02 -11.72 -5.40
CA PHE A 13 17.82 -11.03 -4.94
C PHE A 13 17.80 -9.59 -5.45
N PHE A 14 16.67 -9.16 -6.00
CA PHE A 14 16.50 -7.79 -6.47
C PHE A 14 15.32 -7.12 -5.77
N SER A 15 15.61 -6.13 -4.91
CA SER A 15 14.60 -5.23 -4.34
C SER A 15 14.63 -3.90 -5.05
N THR A 16 13.46 -3.46 -5.55
CA THR A 16 13.30 -2.17 -6.23
C THR A 16 12.91 -1.05 -5.27
N SER A 17 12.87 -1.33 -3.97
CA SER A 17 12.51 -0.37 -2.92
C SER A 17 13.66 0.60 -2.62
N ASP A 18 13.31 1.73 -2.01
CA ASP A 18 14.27 2.74 -1.57
C ASP A 18 15.10 2.22 -0.39
N ILE A 19 16.43 2.30 -0.52
CA ILE A 19 17.39 1.88 0.51
C ILE A 19 17.31 2.74 1.79
N GLY A 20 16.76 3.96 1.70
CA GLY A 20 16.57 4.87 2.82
C GLY A 20 15.48 4.47 3.82
N TRP A 21 14.71 3.42 3.51
CA TRP A 21 13.67 2.87 4.39
C TRP A 21 14.14 1.60 5.09
N VAL A 22 13.37 1.14 6.10
CA VAL A 22 13.70 -0.12 6.79
C VAL A 22 13.81 -1.31 5.83
N VAL A 23 13.06 -1.30 4.73
CA VAL A 23 13.16 -2.31 3.66
C VAL A 23 14.58 -2.38 3.08
N GLY A 24 15.29 -1.26 2.99
CA GLY A 24 16.69 -1.21 2.58
C GLY A 24 17.59 -1.99 3.54
N HIS A 25 17.38 -1.84 4.85
CA HIS A 25 18.10 -2.61 5.86
C HIS A 25 17.71 -4.09 5.82
N SER A 26 16.42 -4.40 5.90
CA SER A 26 15.94 -5.78 5.99
C SER A 26 16.17 -6.57 4.70
N TYR A 27 15.82 -6.01 3.54
CA TYR A 27 15.66 -6.76 2.29
C TYR A 27 16.51 -6.28 1.11
N ILE A 28 17.35 -5.24 1.29
CA ILE A 28 18.37 -4.90 0.30
C ILE A 28 19.75 -5.29 0.83
N ILE A 29 20.07 -4.96 2.10
CA ILE A 29 21.39 -5.16 2.65
C ILE A 29 21.47 -6.45 3.48
N TYR A 30 20.87 -6.46 4.68
CA TYR A 30 21.18 -7.50 5.67
C TYR A 30 20.57 -8.86 5.32
N GLY A 31 19.30 -8.92 4.95
CA GLY A 31 18.62 -10.18 4.70
C GLY A 31 19.26 -11.02 3.60
N PRO A 32 19.44 -10.50 2.37
CA PRO A 32 20.10 -11.24 1.30
C PRO A 32 21.54 -11.63 1.63
N LEU A 33 22.35 -10.68 2.13
CA LEU A 33 23.78 -10.92 2.39
C LEU A 33 24.01 -11.94 3.52
N ILE A 34 23.23 -11.88 4.61
CA ILE A 34 23.32 -12.87 5.70
C ILE A 34 22.89 -14.25 5.19
N ASN A 35 21.96 -14.32 4.23
CA ASN A 35 21.54 -15.56 3.61
C ASN A 35 22.51 -16.08 2.53
N GLY A 36 23.62 -15.38 2.27
CA GLY A 36 24.61 -15.75 1.25
C GLY A 36 24.16 -15.49 -0.19
N MET A 37 23.16 -14.62 -0.39
CA MET A 37 22.67 -14.22 -1.71
C MET A 37 23.42 -12.97 -2.19
N ALA A 38 23.53 -12.81 -3.50
CA ALA A 38 23.82 -11.51 -4.09
C ALA A 38 22.59 -10.60 -3.97
N THR A 39 22.81 -9.30 -3.82
CA THR A 39 21.74 -8.29 -3.79
C THR A 39 22.05 -7.18 -4.78
N ILE A 40 20.99 -6.63 -5.38
CA ILE A 40 21.09 -5.56 -6.37
C ILE A 40 20.59 -4.27 -5.76
N MET A 41 21.40 -3.22 -5.84
CA MET A 41 21.01 -1.84 -5.61
C MET A 41 20.88 -1.13 -6.96
N TYR A 42 19.68 -0.66 -7.28
CA TYR A 42 19.40 0.05 -8.51
C TYR A 42 18.97 1.49 -8.23
N GLU A 43 19.77 2.44 -8.69
CA GLU A 43 19.45 3.86 -8.65
C GLU A 43 18.69 4.27 -9.90
N GLY A 44 17.36 4.20 -9.85
CA GLY A 44 16.52 4.53 -11.00
C GLY A 44 15.05 4.25 -10.75
N THR A 45 14.25 4.54 -11.78
CA THR A 45 12.81 4.30 -11.77
C THR A 45 12.46 3.14 -12.70
N PRO A 46 11.27 2.52 -12.59
CA PRO A 46 10.87 1.42 -13.46
C PRO A 46 10.72 1.79 -14.93
N LEU A 47 10.74 3.10 -15.25
CA LEU A 47 10.52 3.62 -16.61
C LEU A 47 11.76 4.23 -17.27
N ARG A 48 12.93 4.21 -16.63
CA ARG A 48 14.14 4.81 -17.21
C ARG A 48 15.27 3.80 -17.29
N PRO A 49 15.88 3.61 -18.46
CA PRO A 49 15.65 4.34 -19.73
C PRO A 49 14.34 3.99 -20.43
N ASP A 50 13.76 2.80 -20.16
CA ASP A 50 12.44 2.36 -20.63
C ASP A 50 11.80 1.40 -19.61
N ALA A 51 10.55 0.99 -19.85
CA ALA A 51 9.80 0.11 -18.96
C ALA A 51 10.31 -1.35 -18.91
N GLY A 52 11.33 -1.68 -19.66
CA GLY A 52 12.01 -2.98 -19.65
C GLY A 52 13.20 -3.06 -18.71
N ILE A 53 13.62 -1.94 -18.10
CA ILE A 53 14.88 -1.90 -17.35
C ILE A 53 14.95 -2.93 -16.21
N TRP A 54 13.90 -3.10 -15.44
CA TRP A 54 13.90 -4.07 -14.34
C TRP A 54 13.98 -5.51 -14.85
N TRP A 55 13.30 -5.80 -15.94
CA TRP A 55 13.31 -7.11 -16.59
C TRP A 55 14.68 -7.41 -17.20
N LYS A 56 15.33 -6.38 -17.78
CA LYS A 56 16.71 -6.46 -18.23
C LYS A 56 17.67 -6.80 -17.09
N ILE A 57 17.54 -6.13 -15.94
CA ILE A 57 18.34 -6.41 -14.75
C ILE A 57 18.09 -7.85 -14.27
N CYS A 58 16.83 -8.28 -14.25
CA CYS A 58 16.49 -9.65 -13.87
C CYS A 58 17.17 -10.69 -14.77
N GLN A 59 17.18 -10.48 -16.08
CA GLN A 59 17.89 -11.35 -17.02
C GLN A 59 19.40 -11.29 -16.82
N ASP A 60 19.99 -10.08 -16.85
CA ASP A 60 21.45 -9.90 -16.88
C ASP A 60 22.13 -10.36 -15.58
N GLN A 61 21.41 -10.30 -14.45
CA GLN A 61 21.90 -10.68 -13.12
C GLN A 61 21.32 -12.02 -12.63
N GLU A 62 20.63 -12.75 -13.49
CA GLU A 62 20.00 -14.03 -13.16
C GLU A 62 19.18 -13.98 -11.85
N VAL A 63 18.35 -12.94 -11.71
CA VAL A 63 17.53 -12.71 -10.51
C VAL A 63 16.57 -13.88 -10.30
N THR A 64 16.58 -14.46 -9.12
CA THR A 64 15.71 -15.59 -8.77
C THR A 64 14.48 -15.15 -7.98
N VAL A 65 14.59 -14.07 -7.22
CA VAL A 65 13.50 -13.49 -6.42
C VAL A 65 13.56 -11.97 -6.52
N MET A 66 12.41 -11.37 -6.79
CA MET A 66 12.25 -9.93 -6.87
C MET A 66 11.31 -9.44 -5.76
N PHE A 67 11.56 -8.23 -5.26
CA PHE A 67 10.69 -7.52 -4.33
C PHE A 67 10.38 -6.13 -4.88
N SER A 68 9.11 -5.73 -4.85
CA SER A 68 8.65 -4.43 -5.35
C SER A 68 7.49 -3.88 -4.53
N ALA A 69 6.92 -2.77 -4.98
CA ALA A 69 5.71 -2.17 -4.41
C ALA A 69 4.54 -2.23 -5.40
N PRO A 70 3.30 -2.39 -4.93
CA PRO A 70 2.11 -2.38 -5.79
C PRO A 70 1.99 -1.15 -6.69
N THR A 71 2.36 0.04 -6.22
CA THR A 71 2.41 1.26 -7.05
C THR A 71 3.30 1.09 -8.28
N ALA A 72 4.49 0.48 -8.13
CA ALA A 72 5.39 0.24 -9.26
C ALA A 72 4.79 -0.76 -10.27
N ILE A 73 4.10 -1.79 -9.78
CA ILE A 73 3.37 -2.75 -10.63
C ILE A 73 2.27 -2.04 -11.43
N ARG A 74 1.50 -1.15 -10.77
CA ARG A 74 0.48 -0.34 -11.47
C ARG A 74 1.06 0.58 -12.54
N VAL A 75 2.25 1.14 -12.30
CA VAL A 75 2.98 1.96 -13.28
C VAL A 75 3.41 1.10 -14.49
N LEU A 76 3.97 -0.08 -14.24
CA LEU A 76 4.37 -1.01 -15.30
C LEU A 76 3.18 -1.55 -16.10
N LYS A 77 2.04 -1.81 -15.45
CA LYS A 77 0.80 -2.25 -16.10
C LYS A 77 0.27 -1.28 -17.15
N LYS A 78 0.60 0.01 -17.02
CA LYS A 78 0.22 1.05 -18.00
C LYS A 78 1.13 1.08 -19.23
N GLN A 79 2.23 0.32 -19.21
CA GLN A 79 3.20 0.30 -20.30
C GLN A 79 2.90 -0.83 -21.29
N ASP A 80 3.55 -0.79 -22.46
CA ASP A 80 3.44 -1.86 -23.45
C ASP A 80 4.01 -3.18 -22.88
N PRO A 81 3.22 -4.26 -22.81
CA PRO A 81 3.68 -5.57 -22.33
C PRO A 81 4.88 -6.13 -23.08
N ALA A 82 5.15 -5.65 -24.30
CA ALA A 82 6.33 -6.05 -25.09
C ALA A 82 7.65 -5.76 -24.33
N PHE A 83 7.69 -4.74 -23.46
CA PHE A 83 8.87 -4.47 -22.66
C PHE A 83 9.22 -5.60 -21.71
N LEU A 84 8.23 -6.27 -21.12
CA LEU A 84 8.44 -7.43 -20.25
C LEU A 84 8.85 -8.65 -21.08
N LYS A 85 8.14 -8.91 -22.19
CA LYS A 85 8.34 -10.11 -23.05
C LYS A 85 9.66 -10.13 -23.79
N LYS A 86 10.41 -9.02 -23.79
CA LYS A 86 11.69 -8.87 -24.47
C LYS A 86 12.83 -9.65 -23.79
N TYR A 87 12.68 -9.99 -22.51
CA TYR A 87 13.75 -10.52 -21.66
C TYR A 87 13.46 -11.94 -21.19
N ASP A 88 14.52 -12.73 -21.03
CA ASP A 88 14.44 -14.07 -20.44
C ASP A 88 14.34 -13.99 -18.91
N LEU A 89 13.18 -14.29 -18.38
CA LEU A 89 12.89 -14.30 -16.95
C LEU A 89 12.78 -15.71 -16.37
N SER A 90 13.31 -16.72 -17.07
CA SER A 90 13.22 -18.14 -16.67
C SER A 90 13.84 -18.45 -15.31
N LYS A 91 14.76 -17.62 -14.82
CA LYS A 91 15.35 -17.74 -13.48
C LYS A 91 14.48 -17.13 -12.38
N LEU A 92 13.61 -16.16 -12.72
CA LEU A 92 12.74 -15.49 -11.75
C LEU A 92 11.59 -16.43 -11.37
N ARG A 93 11.53 -16.85 -10.10
CA ARG A 93 10.51 -17.80 -9.62
C ARG A 93 9.43 -17.17 -8.75
N ALA A 94 9.68 -15.99 -8.19
CA ALA A 94 8.69 -15.28 -7.39
C ALA A 94 8.93 -13.77 -7.37
N LEU A 95 7.84 -13.01 -7.34
CA LEU A 95 7.82 -11.57 -7.08
C LEU A 95 7.04 -11.32 -5.80
N TYR A 96 7.63 -10.56 -4.88
CA TYR A 96 6.99 -10.14 -3.63
C TYR A 96 6.64 -8.66 -3.69
N CYS A 97 5.48 -8.29 -3.13
CA CYS A 97 5.02 -6.91 -3.04
C CYS A 97 4.68 -6.54 -1.60
N ALA A 98 5.02 -5.31 -1.20
CA ALA A 98 4.63 -4.73 0.08
C ALA A 98 4.61 -3.20 0.05
N GLY A 99 4.18 -2.60 1.17
CA GLY A 99 4.15 -1.15 1.39
C GLY A 99 2.76 -0.54 1.27
N GLU A 100 1.90 -1.17 0.51
CA GLU A 100 0.47 -0.90 0.39
C GLU A 100 -0.25 -2.19 -0.05
N PRO A 101 -1.54 -2.35 0.22
CA PRO A 101 -2.24 -3.54 -0.22
C PRO A 101 -2.30 -3.64 -1.76
N MET A 102 -2.04 -4.83 -2.28
CA MET A 102 -2.10 -5.13 -3.71
C MET A 102 -3.55 -5.25 -4.17
N ASP A 103 -3.95 -4.48 -5.20
CA ASP A 103 -5.27 -4.66 -5.79
C ASP A 103 -5.34 -5.94 -6.63
N GLU A 104 -6.49 -6.62 -6.61
CA GLU A 104 -6.68 -7.93 -7.26
C GLU A 104 -6.40 -7.88 -8.76
N THR A 105 -6.73 -6.78 -9.44
CA THR A 105 -6.56 -6.65 -10.90
C THR A 105 -5.10 -6.51 -11.30
N SER A 106 -4.30 -5.78 -10.52
CA SER A 106 -2.85 -5.66 -10.75
C SER A 106 -2.11 -6.91 -10.32
N HIS A 107 -2.57 -7.55 -9.23
CA HIS A 107 -2.04 -8.83 -8.77
C HIS A 107 -2.19 -9.91 -9.85
N LYS A 108 -3.43 -10.11 -10.33
CA LYS A 108 -3.71 -11.08 -11.39
C LYS A 108 -2.92 -10.78 -12.67
N TRP A 109 -2.90 -9.51 -13.10
CA TRP A 109 -2.20 -9.10 -14.29
C TRP A 109 -0.70 -9.48 -14.22
N MET A 110 -0.04 -9.19 -13.11
CA MET A 110 1.39 -9.48 -12.97
C MET A 110 1.66 -10.98 -12.91
N MET A 111 0.79 -11.77 -12.28
CA MET A 111 0.88 -13.23 -12.29
C MET A 111 0.73 -13.80 -13.72
N ASP A 112 -0.24 -13.29 -14.47
CA ASP A 112 -0.49 -13.73 -15.85
C ASP A 112 0.68 -13.37 -16.79
N GLU A 113 1.28 -12.19 -16.64
CA GLU A 113 2.38 -11.74 -17.50
C GLU A 113 3.70 -12.44 -17.18
N LEU A 114 3.99 -12.72 -15.92
CA LEU A 114 5.24 -13.38 -15.50
C LEU A 114 5.14 -14.91 -15.51
N GLY A 115 3.95 -15.49 -15.36
CA GLY A 115 3.76 -16.93 -15.22
C GLY A 115 4.32 -17.51 -13.92
N ILE A 116 4.53 -16.67 -12.90
CA ILE A 116 5.09 -17.06 -11.60
C ILE A 116 4.17 -16.60 -10.45
N GLN A 117 4.48 -17.03 -9.23
CA GLN A 117 3.80 -16.50 -8.04
C GLN A 117 4.16 -15.04 -7.81
N VAL A 118 3.13 -14.20 -7.65
CA VAL A 118 3.25 -12.85 -7.10
C VAL A 118 2.62 -12.90 -5.71
N ILE A 119 3.40 -12.59 -4.69
CA ILE A 119 3.01 -12.74 -3.29
C ILE A 119 2.95 -11.36 -2.66
N ASP A 120 1.74 -10.92 -2.30
CA ASP A 120 1.59 -9.76 -1.41
C ASP A 120 2.02 -10.19 0.00
N HIS A 121 2.67 -9.29 0.73
CA HIS A 121 3.01 -9.54 2.12
C HIS A 121 2.96 -8.25 2.92
N TYR A 122 2.50 -8.36 4.16
CA TYR A 122 2.21 -7.23 5.02
C TYR A 122 3.19 -7.15 6.18
N TRP A 123 3.74 -5.97 6.37
CA TRP A 123 4.62 -5.61 7.47
C TRP A 123 4.73 -4.10 7.63
N GLN A 124 5.38 -3.69 8.69
CA GLN A 124 5.60 -2.28 9.04
C GLN A 124 7.08 -2.04 9.32
N THR A 125 7.50 -0.79 9.32
CA THR A 125 8.86 -0.40 9.76
C THR A 125 9.16 -0.95 11.15
N GLU A 126 8.17 -0.89 12.04
CA GLU A 126 8.24 -1.31 13.43
C GLU A 126 8.40 -2.83 13.60
N THR A 127 7.96 -3.61 12.64
CA THR A 127 8.10 -5.07 12.71
C THR A 127 9.37 -5.60 12.04
N GLY A 128 9.99 -4.79 11.16
CA GLY A 128 11.27 -5.08 10.51
C GLY A 128 11.22 -6.18 9.44
N TRP A 129 10.18 -7.00 9.43
CA TRP A 129 9.93 -8.09 8.49
C TRP A 129 8.46 -8.48 8.45
N ALA A 130 8.07 -9.36 7.52
CA ALA A 130 6.68 -9.70 7.27
C ALA A 130 5.98 -10.28 8.49
N MET A 131 4.80 -9.73 8.83
CA MET A 131 3.84 -10.29 9.80
C MET A 131 2.88 -11.26 9.13
N LEU A 132 2.44 -10.93 7.91
CA LEU A 132 1.58 -11.78 7.09
C LEU A 132 2.27 -12.03 5.75
N SER A 133 2.35 -13.27 5.35
CA SER A 133 2.89 -13.71 4.05
C SER A 133 2.51 -15.16 3.78
N LEU A 134 2.57 -15.58 2.54
CA LEU A 134 2.78 -16.97 2.21
C LEU A 134 4.23 -17.36 2.52
N MET A 135 4.45 -18.59 2.91
CA MET A 135 5.74 -19.12 3.32
C MET A 135 6.12 -20.36 2.50
N PRO A 136 6.34 -20.21 1.17
CA PRO A 136 6.59 -21.38 0.30
C PRO A 136 7.85 -22.17 0.66
N GLY A 137 8.77 -21.60 1.46
CA GLY A 137 9.92 -22.32 2.01
C GLY A 137 9.61 -23.22 3.21
N VAL A 138 8.37 -23.21 3.70
CA VAL A 138 7.89 -24.06 4.80
C VAL A 138 6.83 -25.02 4.31
N GLU A 139 5.82 -24.50 3.61
CA GLU A 139 4.69 -25.28 3.11
C GLU A 139 4.12 -24.66 1.82
N LYS A 140 3.50 -25.52 1.01
CA LYS A 140 2.81 -25.06 -0.19
C LYS A 140 1.50 -24.40 0.19
N GLN A 141 1.37 -23.12 -0.17
CA GLN A 141 0.18 -22.32 0.04
C GLN A 141 -0.24 -21.70 -1.30
N GLU A 142 -1.55 -21.60 -1.53
CA GLU A 142 -2.07 -20.97 -2.74
C GLU A 142 -2.15 -19.45 -2.59
N VAL A 143 -1.88 -18.74 -3.67
CA VAL A 143 -2.00 -17.27 -3.71
C VAL A 143 -3.48 -16.90 -3.80
N GLN A 144 -3.97 -16.14 -2.83
CA GLN A 144 -5.28 -15.49 -2.91
C GLN A 144 -5.08 -14.03 -3.32
N LEU A 145 -5.74 -13.60 -4.39
CA LEU A 145 -5.60 -12.23 -4.92
C LEU A 145 -5.98 -11.18 -3.88
N GLY A 146 -5.14 -10.16 -3.73
CA GLY A 146 -5.34 -9.07 -2.78
C GLY A 146 -5.16 -9.45 -1.31
N SER A 147 -4.61 -10.65 -1.03
CA SER A 147 -4.34 -11.13 0.32
C SER A 147 -2.84 -11.30 0.55
N PRO A 148 -2.29 -10.83 1.69
CA PRO A 148 -0.93 -11.16 2.11
C PRO A 148 -0.81 -12.58 2.70
N GLY A 149 -1.86 -13.37 2.73
CA GLY A 149 -1.83 -14.74 3.24
C GLY A 149 -2.07 -14.85 4.76
N PHE A 150 -1.17 -15.50 5.46
CA PHE A 150 -1.31 -15.96 6.85
C PHE A 150 -0.28 -15.31 7.77
N PRO A 151 -0.49 -15.35 9.11
CA PRO A 151 0.55 -15.01 10.07
C PRO A 151 1.84 -15.80 9.84
N VAL A 152 2.96 -15.08 9.73
CA VAL A 152 4.27 -15.73 9.62
C VAL A 152 4.66 -16.31 10.96
N TYR A 153 5.26 -17.49 10.96
CA TYR A 153 5.70 -18.15 12.19
C TYR A 153 6.57 -17.25 13.07
N GLY A 154 6.15 -17.10 14.31
CA GLY A 154 6.71 -16.19 15.29
C GLY A 154 5.82 -14.98 15.59
N TYR A 155 4.82 -14.70 14.77
CA TYR A 155 3.80 -13.70 15.03
C TYR A 155 2.46 -14.33 15.40
N ASP A 156 1.84 -13.86 16.48
CA ASP A 156 0.43 -14.14 16.82
C ASP A 156 -0.41 -12.93 16.38
N VAL A 157 -0.73 -12.88 15.08
CA VAL A 157 -1.55 -11.82 14.49
C VAL A 157 -3.02 -12.16 14.63
N ARG A 158 -3.78 -11.24 15.20
CA ARG A 158 -5.23 -11.36 15.37
C ARG A 158 -5.95 -10.08 15.00
N LEU A 159 -7.26 -10.15 14.86
CA LEU A 159 -8.14 -9.01 14.61
C LEU A 159 -8.98 -8.71 15.86
N PHE A 160 -9.02 -7.47 16.25
CA PHE A 160 -9.69 -7.03 17.47
C PHE A 160 -10.78 -6.00 17.19
N ARG A 161 -11.89 -6.10 17.90
CA ARG A 161 -12.90 -5.05 18.00
C ARG A 161 -12.39 -3.90 18.86
N ASP A 162 -13.10 -2.77 18.82
CA ASP A 162 -12.75 -1.58 19.63
C ASP A 162 -12.77 -1.88 21.15
N ASP A 163 -13.52 -2.88 21.60
CA ASP A 163 -13.61 -3.34 23.01
C ASP A 163 -12.51 -4.31 23.43
N GLY A 164 -11.61 -4.66 22.51
CA GLY A 164 -10.50 -5.61 22.75
C GLY A 164 -10.86 -7.08 22.57
N SER A 165 -12.11 -7.42 22.27
CA SER A 165 -12.50 -8.80 21.94
C SER A 165 -12.01 -9.20 20.55
N GLU A 166 -11.68 -10.48 20.35
CA GLU A 166 -11.22 -11.00 19.05
C GLU A 166 -12.39 -11.11 18.05
N CYS A 167 -12.15 -10.70 16.81
CA CYS A 167 -13.12 -10.80 15.72
C CYS A 167 -13.24 -12.24 15.23
N GLY A 168 -14.46 -12.60 14.79
CA GLY A 168 -14.72 -13.83 14.06
C GLY A 168 -14.27 -13.75 12.58
N PRO A 169 -14.43 -14.87 11.83
CA PRO A 169 -14.21 -14.87 10.38
C PRO A 169 -15.13 -13.86 9.67
N ASN A 170 -14.60 -13.24 8.61
CA ASN A 170 -15.30 -12.23 7.79
C ASN A 170 -15.74 -10.96 8.55
N GLU A 171 -15.20 -10.74 9.74
CA GLU A 171 -15.44 -9.55 10.54
C GLU A 171 -14.25 -8.61 10.44
N LYS A 172 -14.55 -7.30 10.21
CA LYS A 172 -13.54 -6.24 10.17
C LYS A 172 -13.05 -5.93 11.59
N GLY A 173 -11.74 -5.92 11.79
CA GLY A 173 -11.11 -5.59 13.07
C GLY A 173 -9.78 -4.88 12.90
N ILE A 174 -9.24 -4.41 14.01
CA ILE A 174 -7.91 -3.81 14.09
C ILE A 174 -6.88 -4.93 14.11
N VAL A 175 -5.90 -4.87 13.21
CA VAL A 175 -4.80 -5.82 13.16
C VAL A 175 -3.89 -5.60 14.36
N GLY A 176 -3.77 -6.60 15.21
CA GLY A 176 -2.92 -6.57 16.38
C GLY A 176 -1.99 -7.78 16.45
N VAL A 177 -0.89 -7.64 17.17
CA VAL A 177 0.03 -8.73 17.45
C VAL A 177 0.05 -9.00 18.95
N VAL A 178 -0.31 -10.21 19.34
CA VAL A 178 -0.25 -10.63 20.75
C VAL A 178 1.21 -10.94 21.11
N PRO A 179 1.78 -10.33 22.16
CA PRO A 179 3.15 -10.62 22.60
C PRO A 179 3.35 -12.08 23.05
N PRO A 180 4.60 -12.62 22.98
CA PRO A 180 5.84 -11.87 22.76
C PRO A 180 6.06 -11.50 21.29
N LEU A 181 6.51 -10.27 21.04
CA LEU A 181 6.92 -9.85 19.69
C LEU A 181 8.21 -10.56 19.30
N PRO A 182 8.39 -10.94 18.01
CA PRO A 182 9.66 -11.49 17.52
C PRO A 182 10.84 -10.53 17.71
N PRO A 183 12.08 -11.04 17.87
CA PRO A 183 13.25 -10.19 18.12
C PRO A 183 13.58 -9.15 17.05
N GLY A 184 13.05 -9.30 15.83
CA GLY A 184 13.20 -8.32 14.76
C GLY A 184 12.29 -7.10 14.86
N CYS A 185 11.31 -7.12 15.78
CA CYS A 185 10.41 -5.98 16.01
C CYS A 185 11.11 -4.86 16.77
N LEU A 186 10.57 -3.63 16.60
CA LEU A 186 10.97 -2.46 17.36
C LEU A 186 10.87 -2.74 18.87
N SER A 187 11.98 -2.58 19.59
CA SER A 187 12.02 -2.78 21.03
C SER A 187 11.67 -1.51 21.82
N THR A 188 11.98 -0.34 21.24
CA THR A 188 11.62 0.98 21.80
C THR A 188 11.89 2.09 20.77
N VAL A 189 11.48 3.32 21.10
CA VAL A 189 11.88 4.55 20.40
C VAL A 189 13.13 5.11 21.09
N TRP A 190 14.14 5.49 20.33
CA TRP A 190 15.39 6.03 20.88
C TRP A 190 15.15 7.21 21.81
N GLY A 191 15.55 7.05 23.07
CA GLY A 191 15.42 8.08 24.10
C GLY A 191 13.99 8.35 24.59
N ASP A 192 12.97 7.56 24.16
CA ASP A 192 11.57 7.78 24.53
C ASP A 192 10.75 6.48 24.61
N ASP A 193 11.05 5.67 25.62
CA ASP A 193 10.33 4.41 25.91
C ASP A 193 8.84 4.65 26.17
N LYS A 194 8.51 5.79 26.80
CA LYS A 194 7.11 6.14 27.09
C LYS A 194 6.30 6.31 25.82
N ARG A 195 6.88 6.95 24.80
CA ARG A 195 6.25 7.11 23.50
C ARG A 195 6.01 5.77 22.83
N PHE A 196 6.96 4.85 22.91
CA PHE A 196 6.80 3.51 22.37
C PHE A 196 5.58 2.80 22.98
N VAL A 197 5.52 2.75 24.31
CA VAL A 197 4.42 2.10 25.02
C VAL A 197 3.09 2.82 24.74
N SER A 198 3.04 4.16 24.87
CA SER A 198 1.82 4.93 24.67
C SER A 198 1.29 4.89 23.24
N THR A 199 2.18 4.71 22.25
CA THR A 199 1.77 4.62 20.86
C THR A 199 1.20 3.23 20.53
N TYR A 200 1.93 2.17 20.87
CA TYR A 200 1.63 0.85 20.31
C TYR A 200 0.88 -0.08 21.26
N PHE A 201 0.81 0.18 22.57
CA PHE A 201 0.28 -0.75 23.56
C PHE A 201 -0.83 -0.19 24.46
N THR A 202 -1.40 0.98 24.12
CA THR A 202 -2.46 1.58 24.93
C THR A 202 -3.87 1.36 24.37
N LEU A 203 -3.98 0.95 23.11
CA LEU A 203 -5.30 0.71 22.49
C LEU A 203 -6.02 -0.46 23.16
N PHE A 204 -5.27 -1.54 23.46
CA PHE A 204 -5.76 -2.72 24.14
C PHE A 204 -4.84 -3.01 25.34
N GLN A 205 -5.42 -3.13 26.52
CA GLN A 205 -4.68 -3.43 27.76
C GLN A 205 -4.89 -4.86 28.23
N GLU A 206 -6.08 -5.40 28.00
CA GLU A 206 -6.45 -6.78 28.33
C GLU A 206 -7.23 -7.38 27.15
N PRO A 207 -6.60 -8.25 26.35
CA PRO A 207 -5.18 -8.63 26.40
C PRO A 207 -4.23 -7.51 25.99
N LEU A 208 -2.97 -7.56 26.43
CA LEU A 208 -1.91 -6.68 25.91
C LEU A 208 -1.67 -7.01 24.44
N VAL A 209 -1.80 -6.01 23.56
CA VAL A 209 -1.65 -6.19 22.12
C VAL A 209 -0.85 -5.04 21.54
N TYR A 210 0.11 -5.35 20.68
CA TYR A 210 0.72 -4.37 19.80
C TYR A 210 -0.28 -3.97 18.70
N SER A 211 -0.65 -2.70 18.62
CA SER A 211 -1.55 -2.20 17.58
C SER A 211 -0.76 -1.79 16.33
N SER A 212 -1.14 -2.34 15.18
CA SER A 212 -0.57 -1.95 13.89
C SER A 212 -1.15 -0.65 13.33
N PHE A 213 -2.27 -0.20 13.85
CA PHE A 213 -3.09 0.87 13.28
C PHE A 213 -3.61 0.59 11.87
N ASP A 214 -3.78 -0.68 11.53
CA ASP A 214 -4.38 -1.08 10.26
C ASP A 214 -5.67 -1.87 10.52
N TRP A 215 -6.66 -1.68 9.65
CA TRP A 215 -7.84 -2.52 9.57
C TRP A 215 -7.55 -3.77 8.75
N GLY A 216 -8.10 -4.88 9.17
CA GLY A 216 -8.06 -6.13 8.43
C GLY A 216 -9.35 -6.91 8.54
N ILE A 217 -9.46 -7.93 7.71
CA ILE A 217 -10.47 -8.96 7.76
C ILE A 217 -9.79 -10.32 7.53
N LYS A 218 -10.29 -11.37 8.16
CA LYS A 218 -9.80 -12.74 7.98
C LYS A 218 -10.98 -13.59 7.49
N ASP A 219 -10.84 -14.27 6.36
CA ASP A 219 -11.88 -15.12 5.82
C ASP A 219 -11.96 -16.49 6.53
N ASP A 220 -12.95 -17.33 6.13
CA ASP A 220 -13.16 -18.66 6.71
C ASP A 220 -11.99 -19.62 6.42
N ALA A 221 -11.20 -19.39 5.38
CA ALA A 221 -10.01 -20.15 5.04
C ALA A 221 -8.75 -19.66 5.79
N GLY A 222 -8.86 -18.56 6.55
CA GLY A 222 -7.80 -17.98 7.36
C GLY A 222 -6.92 -16.95 6.63
N TYR A 223 -7.23 -16.61 5.39
CA TYR A 223 -6.52 -15.56 4.66
C TYR A 223 -6.89 -14.19 5.19
N TYR A 224 -5.87 -13.36 5.41
CA TYR A 224 -6.04 -11.97 5.80
C TYR A 224 -6.16 -11.06 4.57
N LYS A 225 -6.93 -9.98 4.70
CA LYS A 225 -6.91 -8.83 3.79
C LYS A 225 -6.71 -7.56 4.62
N ILE A 226 -5.79 -6.71 4.22
CA ILE A 226 -5.53 -5.43 4.86
C ILE A 226 -6.39 -4.37 4.16
N LEU A 227 -7.19 -3.66 4.95
CA LEU A 227 -8.19 -2.72 4.45
C LEU A 227 -7.73 -1.26 4.50
N GLY A 228 -6.56 -0.99 5.09
CA GLY A 228 -5.98 0.35 5.24
C GLY A 228 -5.84 0.78 6.70
N ARG A 229 -5.43 2.03 6.91
CA ARG A 229 -5.10 2.58 8.24
C ARG A 229 -6.34 2.86 9.08
N THR A 230 -6.23 2.67 10.40
CA THR A 230 -7.28 3.05 11.36
C THR A 230 -7.35 4.56 11.56
N ASP A 231 -6.24 5.27 11.33
CA ASP A 231 -6.13 6.73 11.39
C ASP A 231 -6.48 7.42 10.05
N ASP A 232 -6.61 6.67 8.95
CA ASP A 232 -7.14 7.15 7.65
C ASP A 232 -8.67 6.96 7.55
N VAL A 233 -9.37 6.89 8.67
CA VAL A 233 -10.83 6.78 8.73
C VAL A 233 -11.48 8.15 8.71
N ILE A 234 -12.54 8.29 7.91
CA ILE A 234 -13.35 9.50 7.82
C ILE A 234 -14.62 9.28 8.64
N ASN A 235 -14.84 10.11 9.64
CA ASN A 235 -16.03 10.05 10.49
C ASN A 235 -17.14 10.93 9.92
N VAL A 236 -18.04 10.33 9.13
CA VAL A 236 -19.18 11.04 8.53
C VAL A 236 -20.44 10.76 9.32
N ALA A 237 -20.96 11.73 10.04
CA ALA A 237 -22.19 11.62 10.84
C ALA A 237 -22.23 10.37 11.74
N GLY A 238 -21.10 10.04 12.38
CA GLY A 238 -20.94 8.86 13.25
C GLY A 238 -20.59 7.55 12.55
N HIS A 239 -20.56 7.53 11.21
CA HIS A 239 -20.11 6.37 10.43
C HIS A 239 -18.63 6.46 10.16
N ARG A 240 -17.89 5.37 10.41
CA ARG A 240 -16.47 5.23 10.13
C ARG A 240 -16.26 4.65 8.73
N LEU A 241 -15.81 5.47 7.79
CA LEU A 241 -15.56 5.10 6.41
C LEU A 241 -14.06 5.00 6.14
N GLY A 242 -13.61 3.90 5.57
CA GLY A 242 -12.23 3.74 5.12
C GLY A 242 -11.97 4.58 3.87
N THR A 243 -10.87 5.35 3.85
CA THR A 243 -10.48 6.12 2.66
C THR A 243 -10.32 5.22 1.45
N ARG A 244 -9.76 4.03 1.65
CA ARG A 244 -9.51 3.04 0.61
C ARG A 244 -10.79 2.51 -0.05
N GLU A 245 -11.83 2.22 0.74
CA GLU A 245 -13.11 1.75 0.21
C GLU A 245 -13.70 2.77 -0.78
N ILE A 246 -13.58 4.06 -0.44
CA ILE A 246 -14.02 5.15 -1.31
C ILE A 246 -13.10 5.29 -2.54
N GLU A 247 -11.77 5.16 -2.35
CA GLU A 247 -10.79 5.18 -3.44
C GLU A 247 -11.05 4.07 -4.46
N GLU A 248 -11.32 2.85 -4.02
CA GLU A 248 -11.67 1.71 -4.89
C GLU A 248 -12.96 1.98 -5.68
N ALA A 249 -13.98 2.54 -5.04
CA ALA A 249 -15.22 2.90 -5.70
C ALA A 249 -15.04 4.00 -6.76
N VAL A 250 -14.21 5.01 -6.47
CA VAL A 250 -13.83 6.08 -7.43
C VAL A 250 -13.01 5.51 -8.58
N GLN A 251 -12.05 4.66 -8.29
CA GLN A 251 -11.13 4.06 -9.27
C GLN A 251 -11.81 3.05 -10.18
N ALA A 252 -12.99 2.54 -9.80
CA ALA A 252 -13.81 1.71 -10.68
C ALA A 252 -14.28 2.45 -11.94
N HIS A 253 -14.27 3.80 -11.95
CA HIS A 253 -14.59 4.56 -13.15
C HIS A 253 -13.46 4.44 -14.19
N PRO A 254 -13.74 4.05 -15.45
CA PRO A 254 -12.72 3.76 -16.46
C PRO A 254 -11.79 4.93 -16.82
N ALA A 255 -12.26 6.18 -16.64
CA ALA A 255 -11.45 7.37 -16.90
C ALA A 255 -10.44 7.69 -15.78
N ILE A 256 -10.58 7.10 -14.58
CA ILE A 256 -9.70 7.38 -13.43
C ILE A 256 -8.47 6.47 -13.47
N ALA A 257 -7.30 7.09 -13.35
CA ALA A 257 -6.02 6.41 -13.26
C ALA A 257 -5.58 6.16 -11.82
N GLU A 258 -5.69 7.20 -10.98
CA GLU A 258 -5.32 7.16 -9.57
C GLU A 258 -6.25 8.08 -8.78
N VAL A 259 -6.38 7.82 -7.48
CA VAL A 259 -7.17 8.66 -6.58
C VAL A 259 -6.58 8.61 -5.16
N ALA A 260 -6.69 9.72 -4.45
CA ALA A 260 -6.50 9.82 -3.01
C ALA A 260 -7.75 10.43 -2.40
N VAL A 261 -8.24 9.82 -1.32
CA VAL A 261 -9.37 10.33 -0.54
C VAL A 261 -8.88 10.73 0.85
N VAL A 262 -9.34 11.89 1.30
CA VAL A 262 -9.05 12.42 2.64
C VAL A 262 -10.34 12.87 3.31
N GLY A 263 -10.37 12.79 4.65
CA GLY A 263 -11.45 13.38 5.44
C GLY A 263 -11.18 14.87 5.66
N VAL A 264 -12.13 15.71 5.32
CA VAL A 264 -12.08 17.16 5.62
C VAL A 264 -13.13 17.51 6.64
N ALA A 265 -12.85 18.48 7.51
CA ALA A 265 -13.76 18.92 8.54
C ALA A 265 -15.08 19.46 7.94
N ASP A 266 -16.21 19.03 8.50
CA ASP A 266 -17.55 19.49 8.17
C ASP A 266 -18.33 19.84 9.44
N GLN A 267 -19.02 21.00 9.44
CA GLN A 267 -19.70 21.49 10.64
C GLN A 267 -20.90 20.64 11.08
N LEU A 268 -21.56 19.94 10.17
CA LEU A 268 -22.74 19.15 10.45
C LEU A 268 -22.44 17.66 10.64
N LYS A 269 -21.52 17.13 9.84
CA LYS A 269 -21.23 15.69 9.76
C LYS A 269 -19.94 15.29 10.49
N GLY A 270 -19.22 16.26 11.07
CA GLY A 270 -17.90 16.06 11.64
C GLY A 270 -16.81 16.05 10.57
N GLN A 271 -16.88 15.12 9.65
CA GLN A 271 -16.02 15.07 8.47
C GLN A 271 -16.83 14.72 7.21
N MET A 272 -16.26 15.05 6.06
CA MET A 272 -16.72 14.57 4.74
C MET A 272 -15.55 14.06 3.90
N PRO A 273 -15.74 13.03 3.08
CA PRO A 273 -14.73 12.62 2.12
C PRO A 273 -14.51 13.70 1.05
N MET A 274 -13.26 13.91 0.68
CA MET A 274 -12.85 14.71 -0.47
C MET A 274 -11.88 13.90 -1.31
N ALA A 275 -12.11 13.82 -2.61
CA ALA A 275 -11.30 13.02 -3.52
C ALA A 275 -10.43 13.91 -4.41
N PHE A 276 -9.17 13.47 -4.61
CA PHE A 276 -8.23 14.03 -5.58
C PHE A 276 -7.90 12.93 -6.57
N ALA A 277 -8.29 13.11 -7.83
CA ALA A 277 -8.21 12.07 -8.85
C ALA A 277 -7.32 12.49 -10.02
N VAL A 278 -6.56 11.53 -10.55
CA VAL A 278 -5.80 11.66 -11.79
C VAL A 278 -6.55 10.92 -12.88
N VAL A 279 -6.83 11.57 -13.98
CA VAL A 279 -7.49 10.96 -15.14
C VAL A 279 -6.47 10.28 -16.06
N LYS A 280 -6.91 9.25 -16.80
CA LYS A 280 -6.07 8.57 -17.81
C LYS A 280 -5.82 9.46 -19.03
N ASP A 281 -6.85 10.20 -19.44
CA ASP A 281 -6.79 11.13 -20.57
C ASP A 281 -7.11 12.53 -20.08
N PRO A 282 -6.16 13.48 -20.12
CA PRO A 282 -6.39 14.87 -19.73
C PRO A 282 -7.53 15.57 -20.52
N ALA A 283 -7.81 15.12 -21.75
CA ALA A 283 -8.91 15.67 -22.55
C ALA A 283 -10.30 15.36 -21.97
N SER A 284 -10.38 14.44 -21.00
CA SER A 284 -11.65 14.14 -20.30
C SER A 284 -12.05 15.19 -19.26
N VAL A 285 -11.16 16.14 -18.92
CA VAL A 285 -11.36 17.21 -17.93
C VAL A 285 -10.86 18.57 -18.40
N ASP A 286 -10.77 18.78 -19.71
CA ASP A 286 -10.24 20.02 -20.33
C ASP A 286 -11.24 21.19 -20.36
N THR A 287 -12.53 20.92 -20.04
CA THR A 287 -13.56 21.98 -19.90
C THR A 287 -14.34 21.82 -18.60
N PRO A 288 -14.92 22.91 -18.04
CA PRO A 288 -15.74 22.84 -16.83
C PRO A 288 -16.92 21.86 -16.92
N GLU A 289 -17.53 21.72 -18.10
CA GLU A 289 -18.66 20.83 -18.35
C GLU A 289 -18.24 19.35 -18.24
N LYS A 290 -17.05 19.02 -18.80
CA LYS A 290 -16.48 17.66 -18.70
C LYS A 290 -16.09 17.33 -17.27
N VAL A 291 -15.49 18.29 -16.57
CA VAL A 291 -15.15 18.16 -15.13
C VAL A 291 -16.42 17.83 -14.34
N ALA A 292 -17.50 18.62 -14.47
CA ALA A 292 -18.75 18.42 -13.74
C ALA A 292 -19.43 17.09 -14.11
N ALA A 293 -19.37 16.69 -15.38
CA ALA A 293 -19.94 15.43 -15.85
C ALA A 293 -19.21 14.23 -15.26
N LEU A 294 -17.86 14.25 -15.25
CA LEU A 294 -17.05 13.18 -14.71
C LEU A 294 -17.17 13.11 -13.17
N GLU A 295 -17.14 14.24 -12.48
CA GLU A 295 -17.37 14.32 -11.03
C GLU A 295 -18.71 13.65 -10.66
N LYS A 296 -19.79 14.01 -11.35
CA LYS A 296 -21.12 13.42 -11.13
C LYS A 296 -21.15 11.90 -11.39
N ALA A 297 -20.47 11.45 -12.44
CA ALA A 297 -20.38 10.03 -12.78
C ALA A 297 -19.63 9.23 -11.70
N VAL A 298 -18.51 9.75 -11.22
CA VAL A 298 -17.73 9.16 -10.13
C VAL A 298 -18.54 9.12 -8.83
N MET A 299 -19.19 10.23 -8.45
CA MET A 299 -20.04 10.27 -7.25
C MET A 299 -21.17 9.25 -7.31
N LYS A 300 -21.78 9.04 -8.48
CA LYS A 300 -22.83 8.02 -8.68
C LYS A 300 -22.33 6.59 -8.48
N LEU A 301 -21.07 6.30 -8.86
CA LEU A 301 -20.46 5.00 -8.60
C LEU A 301 -20.25 4.77 -7.11
N VAL A 302 -19.75 5.77 -6.39
CA VAL A 302 -19.60 5.70 -4.93
C VAL A 302 -20.94 5.49 -4.25
N ASP A 303 -21.99 6.22 -4.67
CA ASP A 303 -23.34 6.03 -4.14
C ASP A 303 -23.87 4.61 -4.35
N GLY A 304 -23.62 4.04 -5.53
CA GLY A 304 -24.07 2.69 -5.87
C GLY A 304 -23.38 1.59 -5.10
N SER A 305 -22.11 1.78 -4.72
CA SER A 305 -21.29 0.77 -4.03
C SER A 305 -21.27 0.91 -2.51
N LEU A 306 -21.21 2.15 -2.00
CA LEU A 306 -21.01 2.44 -0.57
C LEU A 306 -22.14 3.26 0.06
N GLY A 307 -23.11 3.71 -0.76
CA GLY A 307 -24.20 4.59 -0.33
C GLY A 307 -23.81 6.06 -0.24
N ALA A 308 -24.81 6.93 -0.13
CA ALA A 308 -24.66 8.39 -0.13
C ALA A 308 -23.82 8.96 1.02
N ILE A 309 -23.62 8.18 2.09
CA ILE A 309 -22.79 8.58 3.23
C ILE A 309 -21.32 8.66 2.87
N ALA A 310 -20.86 7.82 1.94
CA ALA A 310 -19.48 7.75 1.49
C ALA A 310 -19.17 8.68 0.30
N ARG A 311 -20.19 9.35 -0.24
CA ARG A 311 -20.04 10.25 -1.39
C ARG A 311 -19.07 11.38 -1.07
N PRO A 312 -18.00 11.58 -1.86
CA PRO A 312 -17.13 12.73 -1.70
C PRO A 312 -17.90 14.06 -1.83
N ALA A 313 -17.55 15.04 -1.00
CA ALA A 313 -18.08 16.40 -1.12
C ALA A 313 -17.69 17.03 -2.46
N ARG A 314 -16.48 16.73 -2.94
CA ARG A 314 -15.94 17.13 -4.25
C ARG A 314 -14.97 16.07 -4.76
N VAL A 315 -14.84 16.01 -6.08
CA VAL A 315 -13.78 15.26 -6.77
C VAL A 315 -12.93 16.26 -7.55
N HIS A 316 -11.74 16.56 -7.04
CA HIS A 316 -10.79 17.43 -7.72
C HIS A 316 -9.94 16.62 -8.69
N PHE A 317 -9.83 17.08 -9.94
CA PHE A 317 -8.97 16.44 -10.93
C PHE A 317 -7.63 17.17 -11.00
N ILE A 318 -6.55 16.42 -10.88
CA ILE A 318 -5.16 16.90 -10.87
C ILE A 318 -4.30 16.01 -11.78
N SER A 319 -3.12 16.48 -12.18
CA SER A 319 -2.25 15.71 -13.06
C SER A 319 -1.35 14.70 -12.32
N GLY A 320 -1.16 14.86 -11.02
CA GLY A 320 -0.38 13.94 -10.19
C GLY A 320 -0.70 14.06 -8.71
N LEU A 321 -0.60 12.94 -7.99
CA LEU A 321 -0.79 12.89 -6.54
C LEU A 321 0.54 13.04 -5.81
N PRO A 322 0.61 13.76 -4.68
CA PRO A 322 1.81 13.87 -3.88
C PRO A 322 2.23 12.51 -3.31
N LYS A 323 3.44 12.09 -3.65
CA LYS A 323 4.04 10.83 -3.19
C LYS A 323 5.45 11.06 -2.69
N THR A 324 5.90 10.18 -1.83
CA THR A 324 7.32 10.07 -1.52
C THR A 324 8.08 9.48 -2.70
N ARG A 325 9.43 9.60 -2.71
CA ARG A 325 10.29 8.96 -3.72
C ARG A 325 10.11 7.44 -3.79
N SER A 326 9.65 6.82 -2.73
CA SER A 326 9.30 5.39 -2.69
C SER A 326 7.88 5.08 -3.19
N GLY A 327 7.12 6.08 -3.65
CA GLY A 327 5.75 5.93 -4.17
C GLY A 327 4.64 5.97 -3.12
N LYS A 328 4.96 6.15 -1.83
CA LYS A 328 3.95 6.23 -0.77
C LYS A 328 3.16 7.54 -0.85
N MET A 329 1.84 7.44 -0.83
CA MET A 329 0.91 8.58 -0.83
C MET A 329 1.06 9.45 0.43
N LEU A 330 1.18 10.75 0.25
CA LEU A 330 1.28 11.74 1.32
C LEU A 330 -0.12 12.25 1.75
N ARG A 331 -1.02 11.34 2.19
CA ARG A 331 -2.42 11.69 2.54
C ARG A 331 -2.51 12.79 3.58
N ARG A 332 -1.66 12.77 4.62
CA ARG A 332 -1.67 13.81 5.67
C ARG A 332 -1.38 15.20 5.10
N SER A 333 -0.47 15.31 4.13
CA SER A 333 -0.18 16.58 3.46
C SER A 333 -1.33 17.03 2.57
N ILE A 334 -1.99 16.10 1.86
CA ILE A 334 -3.21 16.38 1.08
C ILE A 334 -4.32 16.90 2.00
N GLN A 335 -4.59 16.20 3.10
CA GLN A 335 -5.61 16.59 4.08
C GLN A 335 -5.32 17.97 4.69
N ALA A 336 -4.07 18.20 5.09
CA ALA A 336 -3.67 19.49 5.66
C ALA A 336 -3.93 20.63 4.68
N LEU A 337 -3.58 20.46 3.39
CA LEU A 337 -3.88 21.46 2.36
C LEU A 337 -5.39 21.66 2.16
N ALA A 338 -6.17 20.57 2.14
CA ALA A 338 -7.63 20.63 1.98
C ALA A 338 -8.31 21.37 3.15
N GLU A 339 -7.70 21.34 4.33
CA GLU A 339 -8.15 22.07 5.54
C GLU A 339 -7.45 23.43 5.72
N GLY A 340 -6.65 23.89 4.76
CA GLY A 340 -5.94 25.16 4.83
C GLY A 340 -4.81 25.20 5.87
N ARG A 341 -4.28 24.03 6.25
CA ARG A 341 -3.18 23.85 7.21
C ARG A 341 -1.83 23.65 6.52
N ASP A 342 -0.75 23.79 7.28
CA ASP A 342 0.61 23.45 6.83
C ASP A 342 0.70 21.97 6.46
N PRO A 343 1.21 21.61 5.24
CA PRO A 343 1.32 20.22 4.79
C PRO A 343 2.37 19.38 5.57
N GLY A 344 3.16 20.00 6.45
CA GLY A 344 4.16 19.32 7.28
C GLY A 344 5.49 19.06 6.58
N ASP A 345 6.23 18.05 7.05
CA ASP A 345 7.54 17.69 6.48
C ASP A 345 7.40 17.10 5.07
N LEU A 346 8.05 17.75 4.12
CA LEU A 346 8.03 17.43 2.68
C LEU A 346 9.39 16.95 2.17
N THR A 347 10.35 16.68 3.02
CA THR A 347 11.73 16.31 2.62
C THR A 347 11.79 15.05 1.75
N THR A 348 10.81 14.16 1.87
CA THR A 348 10.73 12.90 1.11
C THR A 348 9.87 12.97 -0.14
N ILE A 349 9.25 14.11 -0.44
CA ILE A 349 8.37 14.23 -1.61
C ILE A 349 9.14 14.08 -2.91
N GLU A 350 8.56 13.33 -3.85
CA GLU A 350 9.15 13.11 -5.18
C GLU A 350 9.03 14.36 -6.06
N ASP A 351 7.81 14.91 -6.15
CA ASP A 351 7.52 16.10 -6.96
C ASP A 351 6.72 17.13 -6.15
N PRO A 352 7.36 18.21 -5.67
CA PRO A 352 6.68 19.27 -4.92
C PRO A 352 5.59 20.00 -5.72
N SER A 353 5.64 20.00 -7.06
CA SER A 353 4.64 20.67 -7.90
C SER A 353 3.23 20.08 -7.73
N THR A 354 3.13 18.84 -7.31
CA THR A 354 1.85 18.17 -7.04
C THR A 354 1.06 18.81 -5.89
N LEU A 355 1.75 19.40 -4.91
CA LEU A 355 1.09 20.16 -3.84
C LEU A 355 0.49 21.48 -4.34
N GLU A 356 1.18 22.15 -5.27
CA GLU A 356 0.67 23.39 -5.89
C GLU A 356 -0.56 23.10 -6.76
N GLN A 357 -0.61 21.94 -7.42
CA GLN A 357 -1.79 21.50 -8.16
C GLN A 357 -2.99 21.30 -7.22
N ILE A 358 -2.78 20.71 -6.05
CA ILE A 358 -3.84 20.56 -5.04
C ILE A 358 -4.34 21.93 -4.59
N LYS A 359 -3.44 22.86 -4.26
CA LYS A 359 -3.83 24.24 -3.86
C LYS A 359 -4.64 24.92 -4.96
N THR A 360 -4.21 24.79 -6.22
CA THR A 360 -4.91 25.34 -7.37
C THR A 360 -6.30 24.72 -7.53
N ALA A 361 -6.40 23.40 -7.42
CA ALA A 361 -7.67 22.69 -7.53
C ALA A 361 -8.66 23.05 -6.39
N LEU A 362 -8.16 23.29 -5.17
CA LEU A 362 -8.96 23.75 -4.03
C LEU A 362 -9.42 25.20 -4.18
N ALA A 363 -8.63 26.07 -4.85
CA ALA A 363 -8.99 27.44 -5.11
C ALA A 363 -10.01 27.60 -6.26
N ALA A 364 -10.09 26.65 -7.15
CA ALA A 364 -11.08 26.60 -8.23
C ALA A 364 -12.46 26.24 -7.62
N LYS A 365 -13.37 27.22 -7.56
CA LYS A 365 -14.73 27.07 -7.02
C LYS A 365 -15.66 26.36 -8.01
#